data_c078aa3a158456d377b9ba2f3664ba7e
#
_entry.id   c078aa3a158456d377b9ba2f3664ba7e
#
_cell.length_a   1.000
_cell.length_b   1.000
_cell.length_c   1.000
_cell.angle_alpha   90.00
_cell.angle_beta   90.00
_cell.angle_gamma   90.00
#
_symmetry.space_group_name_H-M   'P 1'
#
loop_
_entity.id
_entity.type
_entity.pdbx_description
1 polymer ?
#
loop_
_entity_poly.entity_id
_entity_poly.type
_entity_poly.pdbx_seq_one_letter_code
_entity_poly.pdbx_strand_id
1 'polypeptide(L)'
;LAVRLRDGRFLLRESAQCPKDDEKHFQDIERHRYFNTNNLWIDLVALKAALAANDGLIPLPPIMNKKTVDPRDASSAAVIQLETAMGAAIECFAGAGAIEVSRIRFAPVKTTSDLLAVRSDAYELTEDFCLRLHPSRQGQPPHLHLDQKLCKLVDGLEKNFPHTPSLL
;
A
#
# COMPACT_ATOMS: atom_id res chain seq x y z
N LEU A 1 -1.05 -0.10 9.66
CA LEU A 1 -1.78 -0.50 10.87
C LEU A 1 -2.57 0.68 11.41
N ALA A 2 -3.89 0.54 11.57
CA ALA A 2 -4.73 1.53 12.22
C ALA A 2 -5.22 0.98 13.59
N VAL A 3 -5.12 1.80 14.62
CA VAL A 3 -5.52 1.46 15.99
C VAL A 3 -6.37 2.59 16.57
N ARG A 4 -7.45 2.25 17.25
CA ARG A 4 -8.20 3.19 18.06
C ARG A 4 -7.63 3.24 19.47
N LEU A 5 -7.24 4.41 19.92
CA LEU A 5 -6.75 4.63 21.27
C LEU A 5 -7.88 4.66 22.31
N ARG A 6 -7.54 4.54 23.59
CA ARG A 6 -8.52 4.56 24.68
C ARG A 6 -9.29 5.88 24.78
N ASP A 7 -8.69 6.97 24.36
CA ASP A 7 -9.31 8.33 24.29
C ASP A 7 -10.19 8.54 23.05
N GLY A 8 -10.34 7.51 22.21
CA GLY A 8 -11.18 7.53 21.02
C GLY A 8 -10.49 8.03 19.75
N ARG A 9 -9.30 8.58 19.84
CA ARG A 9 -8.51 8.99 18.67
C ARG A 9 -8.03 7.77 17.88
N PHE A 10 -7.76 7.98 16.60
CA PHE A 10 -7.11 6.99 15.75
C PHE A 10 -5.63 7.28 15.64
N LEU A 11 -4.84 6.23 15.60
CA LEU A 11 -3.41 6.25 15.30
C LEU A 11 -3.17 5.34 14.12
N LEU A 12 -2.41 5.82 13.14
CA LEU A 12 -1.97 4.99 12.02
C LEU A 12 -0.45 4.93 12.02
N ARG A 13 0.08 3.71 12.11
CA ARG A 13 1.52 3.44 12.01
C ARG A 13 1.81 2.70 10.70
N GLU A 14 2.82 3.14 10.00
CA GLU A 14 3.35 2.45 8.82
C GLU A 14 4.55 1.57 9.20
N SER A 15 4.90 0.60 8.35
CA SER A 15 6.02 -0.32 8.62
C SER A 15 7.36 0.41 8.81
N ALA A 16 7.58 1.47 8.05
CA ALA A 16 8.78 2.31 8.18
C ALA A 16 8.93 3.00 9.56
N GLN A 17 7.83 3.11 10.32
CA GLN A 17 7.79 3.70 11.65
C GLN A 17 7.84 2.65 12.77
N CYS A 18 7.84 1.36 12.40
CA CYS A 18 7.83 0.27 13.38
C CYS A 18 9.25 -0.06 13.82
N PRO A 19 9.57 -0.04 15.12
CA PRO A 19 10.83 -0.56 15.63
C PRO A 19 11.02 -2.04 15.25
N LYS A 20 12.24 -2.45 14.96
CA LYS A 20 12.54 -3.84 14.54
C LYS A 20 12.08 -4.87 15.58
N ASP A 21 12.22 -4.56 16.85
CA ASP A 21 11.85 -5.46 17.95
C ASP A 21 10.33 -5.62 18.08
N ASP A 22 9.53 -4.70 17.52
CA ASP A 22 8.06 -4.70 17.54
C ASP A 22 7.46 -5.22 16.23
N GLU A 23 8.29 -5.50 15.23
CA GLU A 23 7.85 -5.86 13.87
C GLU A 23 6.96 -7.12 13.87
N LYS A 24 7.29 -8.13 14.68
CA LYS A 24 6.50 -9.35 14.80
C LYS A 24 5.08 -9.08 15.30
N HIS A 25 4.93 -8.19 16.27
CA HIS A 25 3.62 -7.80 16.79
C HIS A 25 2.88 -6.88 15.83
N PHE A 26 3.60 -6.02 15.13
CA PHE A 26 3.05 -5.14 14.10
C PHE A 26 2.47 -5.92 12.93
N GLN A 27 3.09 -7.03 12.53
CA GLN A 27 2.68 -7.88 11.40
C GLN A 27 1.63 -8.93 11.76
N ASP A 28 1.21 -9.02 13.02
CA ASP A 28 0.17 -9.94 13.47
C ASP A 28 -1.19 -9.56 12.88
N ILE A 29 -1.58 -10.22 11.80
CA ILE A 29 -2.82 -9.95 11.06
C ILE A 29 -4.08 -10.45 11.79
N GLU A 30 -3.95 -11.36 12.75
CA GLU A 30 -5.08 -11.81 13.58
C GLU A 30 -5.47 -10.71 14.57
N ARG A 31 -4.48 -10.02 15.10
CA ARG A 31 -4.65 -8.88 16.00
C ARG A 31 -4.97 -7.59 15.24
N HIS A 32 -4.32 -7.36 14.12
CA HIS A 32 -4.38 -6.13 13.34
C HIS A 32 -5.01 -6.38 11.96
N ARG A 33 -6.33 -6.34 11.91
CA ARG A 33 -7.11 -6.73 10.71
C ARG A 33 -7.26 -5.64 9.67
N TYR A 34 -7.05 -4.37 10.04
CA TYR A 34 -7.30 -3.24 9.16
C TYR A 34 -5.99 -2.64 8.64
N PHE A 35 -5.90 -2.53 7.34
CA PHE A 35 -4.75 -1.97 6.64
C PHE A 35 -5.13 -0.65 5.99
N ASN A 36 -4.19 0.29 5.96
CA ASN A 36 -4.38 1.54 5.26
C ASN A 36 -4.46 1.28 3.74
N THR A 37 -5.52 1.76 3.10
CA THR A 37 -5.67 1.72 1.64
C THR A 37 -4.98 2.90 0.95
N ASN A 38 -4.38 3.80 1.73
CA ASN A 38 -3.73 5.02 1.27
C ASN A 38 -4.68 6.00 0.54
N ASN A 39 -5.98 5.91 0.85
CA ASN A 39 -6.99 6.85 0.40
C ASN A 39 -7.40 7.73 1.57
N LEU A 40 -7.31 9.05 1.39
CA LEU A 40 -7.67 10.03 2.39
C LEU A 40 -8.82 10.91 1.89
N TRP A 41 -9.82 11.09 2.74
CA TRP A 41 -10.88 12.05 2.54
C TRP A 41 -10.64 13.18 3.53
N ILE A 42 -10.46 14.38 3.02
CA ILE A 42 -10.02 15.53 3.81
C ILE A 42 -11.09 16.62 3.78
N ASP A 43 -11.55 17.04 4.97
CA ASP A 43 -12.31 18.25 5.13
C ASP A 43 -11.41 19.47 4.92
N LEU A 44 -11.65 20.23 3.85
CA LEU A 44 -10.81 21.37 3.48
C LEU A 44 -10.93 22.54 4.47
N VAL A 45 -12.04 22.66 5.19
CA VAL A 45 -12.21 23.68 6.24
C VAL A 45 -11.33 23.33 7.43
N ALA A 46 -11.36 22.08 7.87
CA ALA A 46 -10.50 21.58 8.94
C ALA A 46 -9.01 21.67 8.56
N LEU A 47 -8.67 21.31 7.31
CA LEU A 47 -7.29 21.44 6.82
C LEU A 47 -6.81 22.90 6.85
N LYS A 48 -7.61 23.84 6.36
CA LYS A 48 -7.27 25.27 6.38
C LYS A 48 -7.05 25.77 7.82
N ALA A 49 -7.89 25.37 8.75
CA ALA A 49 -7.74 25.74 10.16
C ALA A 49 -6.46 25.14 10.78
N ALA A 50 -6.17 23.87 10.49
CA ALA A 50 -4.96 23.20 10.98
C ALA A 50 -3.67 23.83 10.42
N LEU A 51 -3.65 24.18 9.13
CA LEU A 51 -2.53 24.89 8.51
C LEU A 51 -2.33 26.27 9.15
N ALA A 52 -3.41 27.04 9.38
CA ALA A 52 -3.31 28.36 10.01
C ALA A 52 -2.79 28.29 11.47
N ALA A 53 -3.12 27.21 12.19
CA ALA A 53 -2.66 26.97 13.56
C ALA A 53 -1.21 26.48 13.68
N ASN A 54 -0.60 26.02 12.57
CA ASN A 54 0.71 25.39 12.56
C ASN A 54 1.65 25.99 11.48
N ASP A 55 1.63 27.30 11.33
CA ASP A 55 2.53 28.04 10.41
C ASP A 55 2.54 27.49 8.96
N GLY A 56 1.39 27.03 8.49
CA GLY A 56 1.23 26.48 7.14
C GLY A 56 1.67 25.03 6.96
N LEU A 57 1.95 24.31 8.04
CA LEU A 57 2.43 22.92 8.01
C LEU A 57 1.47 21.99 8.76
N ILE A 58 1.35 20.77 8.32
CA ILE A 58 0.76 19.67 9.11
C ILE A 58 1.93 18.85 9.68
N PRO A 59 1.99 18.62 11.01
CA PRO A 59 3.12 17.93 11.65
C PRO A 59 3.06 16.41 11.39
N LEU A 60 3.48 16.00 10.18
CA LEU A 60 3.54 14.60 9.77
C LEU A 60 4.94 14.02 10.07
N PRO A 61 5.02 12.77 10.56
CA PRO A 61 6.30 12.14 10.80
C PRO A 61 7.05 11.91 9.48
N PRO A 62 8.36 12.25 9.41
CA PRO A 62 9.16 12.03 8.23
C PRO A 62 9.52 10.54 8.08
N ILE A 63 9.61 10.10 6.83
CA ILE A 63 10.11 8.78 6.46
C ILE A 63 11.36 8.97 5.60
N MET A 64 12.44 8.28 5.95
CA MET A 64 13.67 8.28 5.18
C MET A 64 13.84 6.94 4.48
N ASN A 65 13.84 6.95 3.15
CA ASN A 65 14.07 5.77 2.32
C ASN A 65 15.45 5.85 1.65
N LYS A 66 16.26 4.81 1.84
CA LYS A 66 17.51 4.65 1.09
C LYS A 66 17.18 4.14 -0.31
N LYS A 67 17.63 4.83 -1.33
CA LYS A 67 17.41 4.54 -2.75
C LYS A 67 18.72 4.67 -3.52
N THR A 68 18.67 4.33 -4.80
CA THR A 68 19.70 4.69 -5.79
C THR A 68 19.14 5.71 -6.77
N VAL A 69 20.00 6.55 -7.37
CA VAL A 69 19.60 7.56 -8.37
C VAL A 69 18.87 6.89 -9.53
N ASP A 70 19.42 5.79 -10.05
CA ASP A 70 18.71 4.96 -11.02
C ASP A 70 18.17 3.71 -10.30
N PRO A 71 16.84 3.55 -10.20
CA PRO A 71 16.25 2.38 -9.54
C PRO A 71 16.50 1.06 -10.28
N ARG A 72 16.95 1.12 -11.54
CA ARG A 72 17.31 -0.05 -12.36
C ARG A 72 18.78 -0.44 -12.22
N ASP A 73 19.63 0.48 -11.72
CA ASP A 73 21.06 0.25 -11.48
C ASP A 73 21.37 0.36 -9.98
N ALA A 74 21.56 -0.80 -9.35
CA ALA A 74 21.89 -0.90 -7.94
C ALA A 74 23.29 -0.34 -7.59
N SER A 75 24.17 -0.15 -8.60
CA SER A 75 25.50 0.43 -8.44
C SER A 75 25.50 1.95 -8.58
N SER A 76 24.40 2.56 -9.01
CA SER A 76 24.28 4.02 -9.10
C SER A 76 24.35 4.68 -7.72
N ALA A 77 24.63 5.98 -7.69
CA ALA A 77 24.85 6.72 -6.44
C ALA A 77 23.70 6.55 -5.44
N ALA A 78 24.05 6.28 -4.18
CA ALA A 78 23.06 6.17 -3.11
C ALA A 78 22.49 7.55 -2.76
N VAL A 79 21.17 7.61 -2.59
CA VAL A 79 20.43 8.83 -2.20
C VAL A 79 19.47 8.51 -1.07
N ILE A 80 19.06 9.56 -0.36
CA ILE A 80 18.00 9.50 0.64
C ILE A 80 16.77 10.21 0.07
N GLN A 81 15.68 9.47 -0.07
CA GLN A 81 14.38 10.02 -0.40
C GLN A 81 13.66 10.35 0.91
N LEU A 82 13.25 11.62 1.05
CA LEU A 82 12.44 12.07 2.19
C LEU A 82 10.97 12.09 1.77
N GLU A 83 10.15 11.49 2.59
CA GLU A 83 8.70 11.46 2.46
C GLU A 83 8.05 11.78 3.81
N THR A 84 6.75 12.04 3.82
CA THR A 84 5.98 12.12 5.06
C THR A 84 4.97 10.97 5.13
N ALA A 85 4.73 10.47 6.34
CA ALA A 85 3.71 9.46 6.59
C ALA A 85 2.32 10.11 6.49
N MET A 86 1.81 10.26 5.27
CA MET A 86 0.54 10.95 5.02
C MET A 86 -0.65 10.32 5.77
N GLY A 87 -0.65 9.00 5.95
CA GLY A 87 -1.67 8.30 6.72
C GLY A 87 -1.71 8.72 8.20
N ALA A 88 -0.59 9.19 8.76
CA ALA A 88 -0.53 9.71 10.13
C ALA A 88 -1.31 11.02 10.31
N ALA A 89 -1.77 11.67 9.24
CA ALA A 89 -2.63 12.85 9.31
C ALA A 89 -3.91 12.60 10.12
N ILE A 90 -4.37 11.37 10.22
CA ILE A 90 -5.51 10.99 11.07
C ILE A 90 -5.33 11.42 12.53
N GLU A 91 -4.10 11.56 13.01
CA GLU A 91 -3.75 11.96 14.37
C GLU A 91 -3.81 13.48 14.57
N CYS A 92 -3.72 14.24 13.47
CA CYS A 92 -3.64 15.69 13.50
C CYS A 92 -5.02 16.37 13.56
N PHE A 93 -6.10 15.62 13.34
CA PHE A 93 -7.45 16.18 13.25
C PHE A 93 -8.35 15.58 14.32
N ALA A 94 -8.95 16.46 15.14
CA ALA A 94 -9.99 16.07 16.07
C ALA A 94 -11.22 15.53 15.30
N GLY A 95 -11.76 14.40 15.75
CA GLY A 95 -12.91 13.77 15.11
C GLY A 95 -12.60 13.00 13.81
N ALA A 96 -11.31 12.86 13.45
CA ALA A 96 -10.93 11.99 12.35
C ALA A 96 -11.42 10.56 12.57
N GLY A 97 -11.80 9.88 11.50
CA GLY A 97 -12.33 8.52 11.54
C GLY A 97 -11.73 7.64 10.45
N ALA A 98 -12.08 6.38 10.47
CA ALA A 98 -11.72 5.41 9.45
C ALA A 98 -12.98 4.75 8.89
N ILE A 99 -13.02 4.54 7.58
CA ILE A 99 -14.08 3.82 6.89
C ILE A 99 -13.54 2.47 6.45
N GLU A 100 -14.20 1.41 6.88
CA GLU A 100 -13.88 0.07 6.39
C GLU A 100 -14.38 -0.08 4.96
N VAL A 101 -13.50 -0.52 4.08
CA VAL A 101 -13.82 -0.82 2.68
C VAL A 101 -13.65 -2.31 2.42
N SER A 102 -14.54 -2.86 1.59
CA SER A 102 -14.49 -4.28 1.23
C SER A 102 -13.19 -4.63 0.50
N ARG A 103 -12.60 -5.78 0.85
CA ARG A 103 -11.42 -6.31 0.17
C ARG A 103 -11.66 -6.65 -1.31
N ILE A 104 -12.89 -6.84 -1.73
CA ILE A 104 -13.25 -7.07 -3.14
C ILE A 104 -12.73 -5.96 -4.06
N ARG A 105 -12.59 -4.75 -3.53
CA ARG A 105 -12.08 -3.59 -4.28
C ARG A 105 -10.56 -3.47 -4.30
N PHE A 106 -9.83 -4.44 -3.74
CA PHE A 106 -8.41 -4.33 -3.55
C PHE A 106 -7.66 -5.40 -4.34
N ALA A 107 -7.06 -5.00 -5.45
CA ALA A 107 -6.16 -5.82 -6.26
C ALA A 107 -4.81 -5.10 -6.41
N PRO A 108 -3.94 -5.11 -5.38
CA PRO A 108 -2.68 -4.37 -5.40
C PRO A 108 -1.71 -4.98 -6.40
N VAL A 109 -1.03 -4.14 -7.16
CA VAL A 109 0.07 -4.52 -8.04
C VAL A 109 1.31 -3.78 -7.57
N LYS A 110 2.21 -4.49 -6.89
CA LYS A 110 3.50 -3.96 -6.42
C LYS A 110 4.70 -4.62 -7.07
N THR A 111 4.50 -5.83 -7.58
CA THR A 111 5.53 -6.66 -8.20
C THR A 111 5.07 -7.17 -9.55
N THR A 112 5.99 -7.69 -10.32
CA THR A 112 5.66 -8.37 -11.59
C THR A 112 4.88 -9.67 -11.38
N SER A 113 5.01 -10.30 -10.20
CA SER A 113 4.17 -11.44 -9.81
C SER A 113 2.70 -11.01 -9.70
N ASP A 114 2.43 -9.89 -9.04
CA ASP A 114 1.08 -9.34 -8.92
C ASP A 114 0.53 -8.94 -10.29
N LEU A 115 1.40 -8.32 -11.13
CA LEU A 115 1.02 -7.92 -12.49
C LEU A 115 0.62 -9.12 -13.34
N LEU A 116 1.39 -10.21 -13.28
CA LEU A 116 1.06 -11.44 -14.00
C LEU A 116 -0.27 -12.04 -13.52
N ALA A 117 -0.48 -12.06 -12.20
CA ALA A 117 -1.72 -12.55 -11.62
C ALA A 117 -2.94 -11.75 -12.13
N VAL A 118 -2.87 -10.42 -12.08
CA VAL A 118 -3.98 -9.54 -12.50
C VAL A 118 -4.23 -9.60 -14.01
N ARG A 119 -3.19 -9.84 -14.83
CA ARG A 119 -3.31 -10.00 -16.28
C ARG A 119 -3.87 -11.37 -16.69
N SER A 120 -3.88 -12.36 -15.80
CA SER A 120 -4.34 -13.71 -16.10
C SER A 120 -5.85 -13.84 -16.08
N ASP A 121 -6.35 -15.00 -16.50
CA ASP A 121 -7.74 -15.39 -16.42
C ASP A 121 -8.28 -15.62 -14.99
N ALA A 122 -7.40 -15.57 -13.99
CA ALA A 122 -7.83 -15.57 -12.58
C ALA A 122 -8.62 -14.32 -12.19
N TYR A 123 -8.56 -13.26 -13.01
CA TYR A 123 -9.32 -12.04 -12.81
C TYR A 123 -10.15 -11.70 -14.05
N GLU A 124 -11.31 -11.12 -13.82
CA GLU A 124 -12.22 -10.62 -14.83
C GLU A 124 -12.31 -9.09 -14.73
N LEU A 125 -12.33 -8.41 -15.87
CA LEU A 125 -12.72 -7.00 -15.93
C LEU A 125 -14.25 -6.96 -16.13
N THR A 126 -14.94 -6.39 -15.16
CA THR A 126 -16.41 -6.27 -15.21
C THR A 126 -16.85 -5.11 -16.11
N GLU A 127 -18.13 -5.05 -16.47
CA GLU A 127 -18.70 -3.99 -17.33
C GLU A 127 -18.54 -2.58 -16.72
N ASP A 128 -18.50 -2.48 -15.39
CA ASP A 128 -18.24 -1.24 -14.65
C ASP A 128 -16.74 -0.97 -14.43
N PHE A 129 -15.88 -1.64 -15.20
CA PHE A 129 -14.42 -1.53 -15.19
C PHE A 129 -13.77 -1.84 -13.82
N CYS A 130 -14.41 -2.69 -13.02
CA CYS A 130 -13.82 -3.19 -11.79
C CYS A 130 -13.12 -4.54 -12.03
N LEU A 131 -11.98 -4.76 -11.37
CA LEU A 131 -11.36 -6.09 -11.34
C LEU A 131 -12.06 -6.96 -10.32
N ARG A 132 -12.47 -8.15 -10.75
CA ARG A 132 -13.06 -9.17 -9.89
C ARG A 132 -12.31 -10.49 -10.05
N LEU A 133 -12.07 -11.16 -8.94
CA LEU A 133 -11.49 -12.50 -8.96
C LEU A 133 -12.51 -13.46 -9.62
N HIS A 134 -12.01 -14.30 -10.52
CA HIS A 134 -12.85 -15.29 -11.21
C HIS A 134 -13.56 -16.21 -10.19
N PRO A 135 -14.86 -16.51 -10.36
CA PRO A 135 -15.64 -17.28 -9.38
C PRO A 135 -15.06 -18.65 -9.04
N SER A 136 -14.41 -19.33 -10.00
CA SER A 136 -13.76 -20.63 -9.76
C SER A 136 -12.66 -20.57 -8.71
N ARG A 137 -12.10 -19.39 -8.44
CA ARG A 137 -11.06 -19.17 -7.41
C ARG A 137 -11.62 -19.12 -5.99
N GLN A 138 -12.93 -19.12 -5.82
CA GLN A 138 -13.61 -19.17 -4.50
C GLN A 138 -13.08 -18.11 -3.51
N GLY A 139 -12.76 -16.92 -4.00
CA GLY A 139 -12.23 -15.82 -3.19
C GLY A 139 -10.73 -15.91 -2.86
N GLN A 140 -10.01 -16.89 -3.40
CA GLN A 140 -8.57 -17.05 -3.17
C GLN A 140 -7.76 -16.53 -4.36
N PRO A 141 -7.07 -15.38 -4.25
CA PRO A 141 -6.19 -14.87 -5.28
C PRO A 141 -5.05 -15.85 -5.59
N PRO A 142 -4.56 -15.90 -6.84
CA PRO A 142 -3.38 -16.70 -7.15
C PRO A 142 -2.17 -16.15 -6.41
N HIS A 143 -1.39 -17.04 -5.81
CA HIS A 143 -0.13 -16.69 -5.15
C HIS A 143 1.03 -17.05 -6.07
N LEU A 144 1.66 -16.03 -6.66
CA LEU A 144 2.78 -16.19 -7.57
C LEU A 144 4.08 -15.71 -6.93
N HIS A 145 5.14 -16.44 -7.19
CA HIS A 145 6.49 -16.04 -6.83
C HIS A 145 7.40 -16.20 -8.03
N LEU A 146 7.69 -15.10 -8.72
CA LEU A 146 8.59 -15.08 -9.87
C LEU A 146 10.03 -14.83 -9.43
N ASP A 147 10.97 -15.43 -10.17
CA ASP A 147 12.39 -15.17 -9.94
C ASP A 147 12.72 -13.70 -10.24
N GLN A 148 13.14 -13.00 -9.19
CA GLN A 148 13.45 -11.57 -9.26
C GLN A 148 14.69 -11.26 -10.11
N LYS A 149 15.55 -12.24 -10.39
CA LYS A 149 16.68 -12.05 -11.30
C LYS A 149 16.22 -11.93 -12.76
N LEU A 150 15.13 -12.62 -13.10
CA LEU A 150 14.61 -12.69 -14.47
C LEU A 150 13.43 -11.74 -14.68
N CYS A 151 12.57 -11.59 -13.70
CA CYS A 151 11.27 -10.94 -13.83
C CYS A 151 11.09 -9.72 -12.93
N LYS A 152 12.14 -9.12 -12.38
CA LYS A 152 12.02 -7.92 -11.53
C LYS A 152 11.39 -6.73 -12.27
N LEU A 153 11.74 -6.58 -13.55
CA LEU A 153 11.23 -5.52 -14.44
C LEU A 153 10.23 -6.10 -15.44
N VAL A 154 9.37 -5.23 -15.96
CA VAL A 154 8.32 -5.61 -16.91
C VAL A 154 8.91 -6.23 -18.18
N ASP A 155 9.99 -5.70 -18.71
CA ASP A 155 10.67 -6.25 -19.90
C ASP A 155 11.11 -7.72 -19.69
N GLY A 156 11.62 -8.03 -18.49
CA GLY A 156 11.97 -9.39 -18.11
C GLY A 156 10.72 -10.29 -17.98
N LEU A 157 9.64 -9.76 -17.41
CA LEU A 157 8.39 -10.48 -17.34
C LEU A 157 7.87 -10.84 -18.76
N GLU A 158 7.77 -9.85 -19.65
CA GLU A 158 7.23 -10.02 -21.00
C GLU A 158 8.08 -10.94 -21.87
N LYS A 159 9.42 -10.89 -21.69
CA LYS A 159 10.33 -11.82 -22.38
C LYS A 159 10.13 -13.27 -21.94
N ASN A 160 9.90 -13.53 -20.66
CA ASN A 160 9.73 -14.88 -20.11
C ASN A 160 8.28 -15.39 -20.22
N PHE A 161 7.31 -14.47 -20.27
CA PHE A 161 5.89 -14.77 -20.40
C PHE A 161 5.28 -13.99 -21.59
N PRO A 162 5.65 -14.36 -22.86
CA PRO A 162 5.14 -13.69 -24.05
C PRO A 162 3.60 -13.84 -24.19
N HIS A 163 3.05 -14.83 -23.52
CA HIS A 163 1.62 -15.05 -23.38
C HIS A 163 1.28 -15.20 -21.91
N THR A 164 0.18 -14.60 -21.49
CA THR A 164 -0.29 -14.75 -20.12
C THR A 164 -0.77 -16.18 -19.87
N PRO A 165 -0.20 -16.90 -18.89
CA PRO A 165 -0.66 -18.24 -18.57
C PRO A 165 -2.04 -18.22 -17.92
N SER A 166 -2.78 -19.33 -18.07
CA SER A 166 -3.98 -19.56 -17.26
C SER A 166 -3.59 -19.83 -15.80
N LEU A 167 -4.31 -19.22 -14.88
CA LEU A 167 -4.18 -19.38 -13.44
C LEU A 167 -5.50 -19.80 -12.77
N LEU A 168 -6.43 -20.32 -13.57
CA LEU A 168 -7.68 -20.92 -13.10
C LEU A 168 -7.47 -22.30 -12.47
#